data_6d21602661e6df803b30a7ba7c552854
#
_entry.id   6d21602661e6df803b30a7ba7c552854
#
_cell.length_a   1.000
_cell.length_b   1.000
_cell.length_c   1.000
_cell.angle_alpha   90.00
_cell.angle_beta   90.00
_cell.angle_gamma   90.00
#
_symmetry.space_group_name_H-M   'P 1'
#
loop_
_entity.id
_entity.type
_entity.pdbx_description
1 polymer ?
#
loop_
_entity_poly.entity_id
_entity_poly.type
_entity_poly.pdbx_seq_one_letter_code
_entity_poly.pdbx_strand_id
1 'polypeptide(L)'
;DPSRINIALYHGCVAGVMTDTGWVMDYGDHDVSIFAGHDYAMLGDIHKTNQILDEDGRVRYCGSIVQQNHGETNDKGFLIWEIDSKDDFSVAHHKLLNPKPFITIELTPKGRLPKKIQVPDGARLRLVANNSLPADRLRRAIEIVKHKFKPECVTFLNRAAGN
;
A
#
# COMPACT_ATOMS: atom_id res chain seq x y z
N ASP A 1 28.29 19.24 6.09
CA ASP A 1 28.87 20.52 5.63
C ASP A 1 27.76 21.58 5.61
N PRO A 2 27.85 22.64 6.44
CA PRO A 2 26.80 23.66 6.55
C PRO A 2 26.52 24.43 5.24
N SER A 3 27.52 24.49 4.36
CA SER A 3 27.39 25.21 3.07
C SER A 3 26.73 24.40 1.97
N ARG A 4 26.45 23.13 2.22
CA ARG A 4 25.85 22.19 1.25
C ARG A 4 24.51 21.71 1.73
N ILE A 5 23.68 21.26 0.80
CA ILE A 5 22.46 20.51 1.10
C ILE A 5 22.88 19.07 1.42
N ASN A 6 22.56 18.61 2.65
CA ASN A 6 22.89 17.28 3.13
C ASN A 6 21.62 16.42 3.12
N ILE A 7 21.63 15.37 2.31
CA ILE A 7 20.48 14.48 2.14
C ILE A 7 20.84 13.11 2.72
N ALA A 8 20.05 12.62 3.67
CA ALA A 8 20.12 11.25 4.14
C ALA A 8 19.33 10.33 3.20
N LEU A 9 19.89 9.17 2.89
CA LEU A 9 19.18 8.05 2.25
C LEU A 9 19.17 6.88 3.21
N TYR A 10 17.99 6.35 3.51
CA TYR A 10 17.85 5.27 4.46
C TYR A 10 16.80 4.25 4.00
N HIS A 11 17.08 2.97 4.21
CA HIS A 11 16.15 1.87 3.93
C HIS A 11 16.02 1.01 5.18
N GLY A 12 14.89 1.11 5.85
CA GLY A 12 14.60 0.43 7.11
C GLY A 12 13.43 1.06 7.83
N CYS A 13 13.07 0.51 8.99
CA CYS A 13 11.94 0.97 9.79
C CYS A 13 12.36 2.03 10.80
N VAL A 14 11.70 3.18 10.74
CA VAL A 14 11.77 4.23 11.78
C VAL A 14 10.58 4.05 12.72
N ALA A 15 10.78 4.18 14.04
CA ALA A 15 9.72 4.03 15.02
C ALA A 15 8.56 5.01 14.78
N GLY A 16 7.33 4.57 15.00
CA GLY A 16 6.12 5.37 14.82
C GLY A 16 5.55 5.40 13.40
N VAL A 17 6.17 4.72 12.44
CA VAL A 17 5.63 4.64 11.07
C VAL A 17 4.39 3.76 10.99
N MET A 18 3.54 4.05 10.01
CA MET A 18 2.28 3.34 9.80
C MET A 18 2.29 2.57 8.49
N THR A 19 1.75 1.36 8.50
CA THR A 19 1.48 0.59 7.28
C THR A 19 0.19 1.05 6.59
N ASP A 20 -0.06 0.60 5.35
CA ASP A 20 -1.31 0.87 4.62
C ASP A 20 -2.56 0.35 5.36
N THR A 21 -2.41 -0.68 6.20
CA THR A 21 -3.51 -1.24 7.00
C THR A 21 -3.82 -0.44 8.25
N GLY A 22 -3.05 0.62 8.53
CA GLY A 22 -3.21 1.47 9.71
C GLY A 22 -2.47 0.96 10.95
N TRP A 23 -1.71 -0.13 10.84
CA TRP A 23 -0.89 -0.60 11.93
C TRP A 23 0.31 0.32 12.12
N VAL A 24 0.48 0.81 13.35
CA VAL A 24 1.62 1.65 13.75
C VAL A 24 2.72 0.73 14.27
N MET A 25 3.92 0.93 13.75
CA MET A 25 5.12 0.20 14.17
C MET A 25 5.80 0.98 15.29
N ASP A 26 5.44 0.66 16.55
CA ASP A 26 5.99 1.34 17.73
C ASP A 26 7.49 1.10 17.92
N TYR A 27 8.01 0.05 17.28
CA TYR A 27 9.41 -0.34 17.29
C TYR A 27 10.00 -0.17 15.89
N GLY A 28 11.14 0.51 15.81
CA GLY A 28 11.92 0.66 14.61
C GLY A 28 13.39 0.43 14.92
N ASP A 29 14.22 0.29 13.89
CA ASP A 29 15.67 0.21 14.05
C ASP A 29 16.22 1.49 14.68
N HIS A 30 15.52 2.60 14.41
CA HIS A 30 15.89 3.93 14.85
C HIS A 30 14.68 4.81 15.10
N ASP A 31 14.89 5.89 15.82
CA ASP A 31 14.00 7.03 15.95
C ASP A 31 14.27 8.06 14.83
N VAL A 32 13.32 8.92 14.52
CA VAL A 32 13.45 9.95 13.49
C VAL A 32 14.60 10.91 13.74
N SER A 33 15.03 11.05 14.98
CA SER A 33 16.15 11.92 15.38
C SER A 33 17.50 11.51 14.78
N ILE A 34 17.67 10.29 14.26
CA ILE A 34 18.90 9.91 13.55
C ILE A 34 19.20 10.79 12.34
N PHE A 35 18.16 11.42 11.78
CA PHE A 35 18.31 12.34 10.65
C PHE A 35 18.62 13.77 11.06
N ALA A 36 18.71 14.05 12.38
CA ALA A 36 19.13 15.34 12.88
C ALA A 36 20.51 15.71 12.30
N GLY A 37 20.62 16.91 11.76
CA GLY A 37 21.85 17.37 11.08
C GLY A 37 21.87 17.12 9.56
N HIS A 38 20.87 16.46 9.02
CA HIS A 38 20.58 16.43 7.57
C HIS A 38 19.50 17.46 7.25
N ASP A 39 19.57 18.03 6.06
CA ASP A 39 18.56 18.99 5.60
C ASP A 39 17.31 18.26 5.11
N TYR A 40 17.49 17.07 4.54
CA TYR A 40 16.42 16.20 4.05
C TYR A 40 16.74 14.72 4.31
N ALA A 41 15.70 13.88 4.43
CA ALA A 41 15.84 12.43 4.48
C ALA A 41 14.80 11.73 3.58
N MET A 42 15.30 10.96 2.62
CA MET A 42 14.50 10.18 1.68
C MET A 42 14.55 8.71 2.09
N LEU A 43 13.38 8.16 2.48
CA LEU A 43 13.30 6.87 3.14
C LEU A 43 12.61 5.83 2.26
N GLY A 44 13.06 4.58 2.35
CA GLY A 44 12.48 3.38 1.74
C GLY A 44 12.17 2.30 2.78
N ASP A 45 11.62 1.15 2.35
CA ASP A 45 11.16 0.00 3.11
C ASP A 45 9.67 0.02 3.44
N ILE A 46 9.13 1.12 3.94
CA ILE A 46 7.73 1.24 4.29
C ILE A 46 6.90 1.55 3.05
N HIS A 47 5.90 0.71 2.78
CA HIS A 47 5.11 0.75 1.54
C HIS A 47 4.02 1.82 1.51
N LYS A 48 3.66 2.39 2.66
CA LYS A 48 2.68 3.49 2.73
C LYS A 48 3.22 4.71 2.00
N THR A 49 2.46 5.17 1.02
CA THR A 49 2.86 6.24 0.10
C THR A 49 2.98 7.57 0.81
N ASN A 50 4.09 8.28 0.53
CA ASN A 50 4.33 9.67 0.93
C ASN A 50 4.09 9.92 2.44
N GLN A 51 4.60 9.05 3.30
CA GLN A 51 4.45 9.19 4.74
C GLN A 51 5.50 10.17 5.30
N ILE A 52 5.03 11.28 5.86
CA ILE A 52 5.83 12.33 6.46
C ILE A 52 6.06 11.99 7.93
N LEU A 53 7.30 12.14 8.42
CA LEU A 53 7.71 11.82 9.80
C LEU A 53 8.07 13.05 10.64
N ASP A 54 8.21 14.21 10.04
CA ASP A 54 8.53 15.46 10.70
C ASP A 54 7.53 16.57 10.39
N GLU A 55 7.56 17.67 11.11
CA GLU A 55 6.61 18.78 10.95
C GLU A 55 6.82 19.53 9.62
N ASP A 56 8.06 19.63 9.16
CA ASP A 56 8.43 20.39 7.96
C ASP A 56 8.26 19.58 6.66
N GLY A 57 8.05 18.27 6.75
CA GLY A 57 7.92 17.39 5.59
C GLY A 57 9.23 17.07 4.87
N ARG A 58 10.36 17.21 5.58
CA ARG A 58 11.72 16.97 5.07
C ARG A 58 12.17 15.53 5.23
N VAL A 59 11.53 14.79 6.15
CA VAL A 59 11.79 13.36 6.41
C VAL A 59 10.56 12.58 5.98
N ARG A 60 10.67 11.78 4.91
CA ARG A 60 9.53 11.00 4.43
C ARG A 60 9.88 9.72 3.69
N TYR A 61 8.97 8.75 3.81
CA TYR A 61 8.96 7.54 3.01
C TYR A 61 8.33 7.79 1.65
N CYS A 62 8.95 7.25 0.60
CA CYS A 62 8.38 7.30 -0.75
C CYS A 62 7.19 6.36 -0.93
N GLY A 63 7.16 5.26 -0.18
CA GLY A 63 6.24 4.15 -0.41
C GLY A 63 6.78 3.16 -1.43
N SER A 64 5.94 2.21 -1.85
CA SER A 64 6.27 1.25 -2.90
C SER A 64 5.79 1.72 -4.28
N ILE A 65 6.51 1.32 -5.33
CA ILE A 65 6.17 1.66 -6.73
C ILE A 65 4.84 1.01 -7.15
N VAL A 66 4.56 -0.18 -6.63
CA VAL A 66 3.38 -0.98 -6.98
C VAL A 66 2.80 -1.62 -5.72
N GLN A 67 1.50 -1.83 -5.71
CA GLN A 67 0.81 -2.59 -4.67
C GLN A 67 1.33 -4.02 -4.61
N GLN A 68 1.74 -4.49 -3.44
CA GLN A 68 2.39 -5.80 -3.24
C GLN A 68 1.45 -6.87 -2.69
N ASN A 69 0.34 -6.48 -2.07
CA ASN A 69 -0.62 -7.40 -1.49
C ASN A 69 -2.02 -6.78 -1.37
N HIS A 70 -2.99 -7.60 -0.94
CA HIS A 70 -4.38 -7.17 -0.77
C HIS A 70 -4.65 -6.24 0.43
N GLY A 71 -3.70 -6.05 1.32
CA GLY A 71 -3.79 -5.13 2.47
C GLY A 71 -3.36 -3.72 2.12
N GLU A 72 -2.74 -3.53 0.97
CA GLU A 72 -2.24 -2.23 0.54
C GLU A 72 -3.25 -1.49 -0.33
N THR A 73 -3.18 -0.15 -0.28
CA THR A 73 -3.89 0.70 -1.24
C THR A 73 -3.25 0.60 -2.63
N ASN A 74 -4.00 0.93 -3.68
CA ASN A 74 -3.47 1.00 -5.04
C ASN A 74 -3.03 2.43 -5.41
N ASP A 75 -2.72 3.24 -4.39
CA ASP A 75 -2.17 4.59 -4.54
C ASP A 75 -0.65 4.53 -4.42
N LYS A 76 -0.01 3.90 -5.42
CA LYS A 76 1.43 3.63 -5.44
C LYS A 76 2.13 4.42 -6.53
N GLY A 77 3.43 4.64 -6.35
CA GLY A 77 4.21 5.43 -7.28
C GLY A 77 5.56 5.82 -6.70
N PHE A 78 5.98 7.05 -6.97
CA PHE A 78 7.26 7.58 -6.49
C PHE A 78 7.14 9.07 -6.18
N LEU A 79 8.11 9.58 -5.43
CA LEU A 79 8.21 11.00 -5.11
C LEU A 79 9.26 11.66 -6.01
N ILE A 80 8.93 12.84 -6.50
CA ILE A 80 9.89 13.77 -7.09
C ILE A 80 10.11 14.89 -6.07
N TRP A 81 11.37 15.13 -5.77
CA TRP A 81 11.81 16.22 -4.93
C TRP A 81 12.49 17.28 -5.80
N GLU A 82 12.02 18.50 -5.69
CA GLU A 82 12.67 19.69 -6.25
C GLU A 82 13.24 20.47 -5.07
N ILE A 83 14.56 20.63 -5.02
CA ILE A 83 15.26 21.20 -3.88
C ILE A 83 16.16 22.32 -4.38
N ASP A 84 15.75 23.56 -4.16
CA ASP A 84 16.49 24.77 -4.59
C ASP A 84 17.45 25.25 -3.49
N SER A 85 17.07 25.08 -2.22
CA SER A 85 17.91 25.41 -1.07
C SER A 85 17.54 24.56 0.14
N LYS A 86 18.17 24.82 1.29
CA LYS A 86 17.84 24.16 2.56
C LYS A 86 16.42 24.48 3.05
N ASP A 87 15.86 25.60 2.63
CA ASP A 87 14.57 26.11 3.08
C ASP A 87 13.55 26.23 1.94
N ASP A 88 13.95 25.92 0.71
CA ASP A 88 13.09 25.96 -0.47
C ASP A 88 13.09 24.63 -1.18
N PHE A 89 11.97 23.93 -1.09
CA PHE A 89 11.77 22.62 -1.71
C PHE A 89 10.30 22.32 -1.95
N SER A 90 10.05 21.42 -2.88
CA SER A 90 8.74 20.82 -3.09
C SER A 90 8.83 19.31 -3.26
N VAL A 91 7.74 18.60 -2.95
CA VAL A 91 7.66 17.15 -3.12
C VAL A 91 6.33 16.81 -3.75
N ALA A 92 6.38 16.15 -4.90
CA ALA A 92 5.22 15.69 -5.64
C ALA A 92 5.17 14.17 -5.70
N HIS A 93 4.00 13.58 -5.37
CA HIS A 93 3.75 12.16 -5.58
C HIS A 93 3.25 11.92 -7.01
N HIS A 94 3.96 11.07 -7.75
CA HIS A 94 3.61 10.61 -9.08
C HIS A 94 3.04 9.19 -9.01
N LYS A 95 1.72 9.09 -9.13
CA LYS A 95 1.02 7.81 -9.12
C LYS A 95 1.30 7.02 -10.40
N LEU A 96 1.63 5.74 -10.23
CA LEU A 96 1.78 4.81 -11.33
C LEU A 96 0.53 3.95 -11.52
N LEU A 97 0.21 3.67 -12.78
CA LEU A 97 -0.85 2.72 -13.12
C LEU A 97 -0.38 1.30 -12.81
N ASN A 98 -1.13 0.60 -11.95
CA ASN A 98 -0.91 -0.82 -11.72
C ASN A 98 -1.78 -1.64 -12.71
N PRO A 99 -1.19 -2.30 -13.71
CA PRO A 99 -1.96 -3.05 -14.69
C PRO A 99 -2.57 -4.34 -14.12
N LYS A 100 -2.07 -4.83 -12.98
CA LYS A 100 -2.51 -6.06 -12.32
C LYS A 100 -2.76 -5.84 -10.83
N PRO A 101 -3.75 -5.00 -10.46
CA PRO A 101 -3.99 -4.63 -9.08
C PRO A 101 -4.49 -5.82 -8.24
N PHE A 102 -4.17 -5.79 -6.94
CA PHE A 102 -4.80 -6.65 -5.96
C PHE A 102 -6.17 -6.07 -5.58
N ILE A 103 -7.23 -6.82 -5.85
CA ILE A 103 -8.61 -6.39 -5.59
C ILE A 103 -9.29 -7.40 -4.66
N THR A 104 -9.86 -6.90 -3.57
CA THR A 104 -10.68 -7.69 -2.65
C THR A 104 -12.15 -7.49 -2.99
N ILE A 105 -12.87 -8.59 -3.19
CA ILE A 105 -14.31 -8.63 -3.49
C ILE A 105 -15.03 -9.31 -2.32
N GLU A 106 -15.82 -8.55 -1.60
CA GLU A 106 -16.69 -9.12 -0.57
C GLU A 106 -17.92 -9.76 -1.21
N LEU A 107 -18.12 -11.05 -0.93
CA LEU A 107 -19.32 -11.75 -1.34
C LEU A 107 -20.51 -11.34 -0.48
N THR A 108 -21.68 -11.28 -1.08
CA THR A 108 -22.92 -11.09 -0.32
C THR A 108 -23.14 -12.27 0.65
N PRO A 109 -24.01 -12.15 1.69
CA PRO A 109 -24.32 -13.26 2.59
C PRO A 109 -24.85 -14.53 1.89
N LYS A 110 -25.32 -14.39 0.66
CA LYS A 110 -25.78 -15.52 -0.19
C LYS A 110 -24.67 -16.05 -1.12
N GLY A 111 -23.42 -15.61 -0.96
CA GLY A 111 -22.28 -16.03 -1.78
C GLY A 111 -22.30 -15.50 -3.22
N ARG A 112 -22.94 -14.37 -3.47
CA ARG A 112 -22.99 -13.73 -4.79
C ARG A 112 -22.02 -12.56 -4.87
N LEU A 113 -21.57 -12.24 -6.09
CA LEU A 113 -20.79 -11.03 -6.34
C LEU A 113 -21.66 -9.78 -6.16
N PRO A 114 -21.06 -8.64 -5.75
CA PRO A 114 -21.72 -7.35 -5.77
C PRO A 114 -22.21 -6.99 -7.17
N LYS A 115 -23.34 -6.25 -7.25
CA LYS A 115 -23.94 -5.89 -8.54
C LYS A 115 -23.06 -4.94 -9.37
N LYS A 116 -22.39 -4.03 -8.70
CA LYS A 116 -21.50 -3.03 -9.35
C LYS A 116 -20.06 -3.31 -8.91
N ILE A 117 -19.29 -3.90 -9.78
CA ILE A 117 -17.87 -4.14 -9.56
C ILE A 117 -17.13 -3.97 -10.89
N GLN A 118 -16.05 -3.22 -10.83
CA GLN A 118 -15.11 -3.04 -11.94
C GLN A 118 -13.81 -3.74 -11.59
N VAL A 119 -13.35 -4.60 -12.46
CA VAL A 119 -12.13 -5.37 -12.31
C VAL A 119 -11.42 -5.35 -13.66
N PRO A 120 -10.19 -4.82 -13.75
CA PRO A 120 -9.41 -4.89 -14.96
C PRO A 120 -8.96 -6.33 -15.24
N ASP A 121 -8.75 -6.64 -16.51
CA ASP A 121 -8.21 -7.94 -16.92
C ASP A 121 -6.84 -8.19 -16.26
N GLY A 122 -6.61 -9.43 -15.85
CA GLY A 122 -5.36 -9.81 -15.21
C GLY A 122 -5.19 -9.36 -13.76
N ALA A 123 -6.20 -8.74 -13.13
CA ALA A 123 -6.16 -8.39 -11.71
C ALA A 123 -5.95 -9.64 -10.83
N ARG A 124 -5.32 -9.43 -9.65
CA ARG A 124 -5.16 -10.47 -8.63
C ARG A 124 -6.30 -10.36 -7.65
N LEU A 125 -7.19 -11.35 -7.62
CA LEU A 125 -8.45 -11.26 -6.89
C LEU A 125 -8.42 -12.04 -5.58
N ARG A 126 -9.01 -11.46 -4.55
CA ARG A 126 -9.37 -12.13 -3.30
C ARG A 126 -10.88 -12.05 -3.12
N LEU A 127 -11.54 -13.20 -3.04
CA LEU A 127 -12.93 -13.27 -2.61
C LEU A 127 -12.98 -13.40 -1.08
N VAL A 128 -13.84 -12.63 -0.45
CA VAL A 128 -14.01 -12.66 1.03
C VAL A 128 -15.45 -13.02 1.34
N ALA A 129 -15.65 -13.98 2.23
CA ALA A 129 -16.93 -14.26 2.85
C ALA A 129 -16.89 -13.92 4.33
N ASN A 130 -17.87 -13.14 4.80
CA ASN A 130 -18.01 -12.77 6.22
C ASN A 130 -18.91 -13.73 6.99
N ASN A 131 -19.43 -14.76 6.33
CA ASN A 131 -20.27 -15.83 6.91
C ASN A 131 -19.91 -17.16 6.26
N SER A 132 -20.29 -18.25 6.93
CA SER A 132 -20.10 -19.60 6.37
C SER A 132 -20.92 -19.75 5.08
N LEU A 133 -20.25 -20.18 4.01
CA LEU A 133 -20.88 -20.45 2.72
C LEU A 133 -20.75 -21.92 2.37
N PRO A 134 -21.80 -22.55 1.80
CA PRO A 134 -21.70 -23.88 1.20
C PRO A 134 -20.62 -23.93 0.11
N ALA A 135 -19.90 -25.04 0.03
CA ALA A 135 -18.77 -25.21 -0.90
C ALA A 135 -19.17 -25.06 -2.38
N ASP A 136 -20.38 -25.48 -2.73
CA ASP A 136 -20.93 -25.34 -4.08
C ASP A 136 -21.14 -23.87 -4.46
N ARG A 137 -21.59 -23.04 -3.54
CA ARG A 137 -21.76 -21.59 -3.75
C ARG A 137 -20.43 -20.89 -3.92
N LEU A 138 -19.44 -21.26 -3.13
CA LEU A 138 -18.09 -20.73 -3.25
C LEU A 138 -17.46 -21.10 -4.60
N ARG A 139 -17.53 -22.39 -5.00
CA ARG A 139 -17.06 -22.84 -6.32
C ARG A 139 -17.70 -22.03 -7.44
N ARG A 140 -19.03 -21.88 -7.39
CA ARG A 140 -19.76 -21.10 -8.39
C ARG A 140 -19.30 -19.64 -8.47
N ALA A 141 -19.05 -18.99 -7.30
CA ALA A 141 -18.54 -17.62 -7.28
C ALA A 141 -17.16 -17.53 -7.93
N ILE A 142 -16.25 -18.46 -7.64
CA ILE A 142 -14.92 -18.54 -8.23
C ILE A 142 -14.99 -18.72 -9.75
N GLU A 143 -15.83 -19.64 -10.24
CA GLU A 143 -15.98 -19.87 -11.68
C GLU A 143 -16.54 -18.64 -12.41
N ILE A 144 -17.53 -17.97 -11.82
CA ILE A 144 -18.07 -16.72 -12.38
C ILE A 144 -16.97 -15.66 -12.48
N VAL A 145 -16.15 -15.50 -11.42
CA VAL A 145 -15.06 -14.52 -11.38
C VAL A 145 -14.00 -14.83 -12.43
N LYS A 146 -13.57 -16.08 -12.53
CA LYS A 146 -12.59 -16.52 -13.53
C LYS A 146 -13.05 -16.26 -14.95
N HIS A 147 -14.31 -16.59 -15.25
CA HIS A 147 -14.88 -16.42 -16.59
C HIS A 147 -15.10 -14.93 -16.92
N LYS A 148 -15.62 -14.15 -15.96
CA LYS A 148 -16.04 -12.77 -16.20
C LYS A 148 -14.85 -11.79 -16.26
N PHE A 149 -13.86 -11.96 -15.38
CA PHE A 149 -12.81 -10.97 -15.18
C PHE A 149 -11.42 -11.43 -15.63
N LYS A 150 -11.26 -12.70 -16.01
CA LYS A 150 -9.99 -13.26 -16.47
C LYS A 150 -8.81 -12.87 -15.57
N PRO A 151 -8.91 -13.07 -14.25
CA PRO A 151 -7.88 -12.66 -13.32
C PRO A 151 -6.59 -13.46 -13.49
N GLU A 152 -5.45 -12.89 -13.08
CA GLU A 152 -4.18 -13.62 -13.01
C GLU A 152 -4.25 -14.73 -11.95
N CYS A 153 -4.87 -14.44 -10.80
CA CYS A 153 -5.13 -15.42 -9.75
C CYS A 153 -6.39 -15.07 -8.96
N VAL A 154 -6.96 -16.08 -8.30
CA VAL A 154 -8.11 -15.93 -7.38
C VAL A 154 -7.78 -16.66 -6.08
N THR A 155 -7.82 -15.94 -4.97
CA THR A 155 -7.74 -16.49 -3.61
C THR A 155 -9.06 -16.33 -2.89
N PHE A 156 -9.25 -17.09 -1.82
CA PHE A 156 -10.46 -17.01 -0.98
C PHE A 156 -10.08 -16.87 0.50
N LEU A 157 -10.76 -15.96 1.19
CA LEU A 157 -10.66 -15.76 2.62
C LEU A 157 -12.03 -15.91 3.27
N ASN A 158 -12.15 -16.86 4.19
CA ASN A 158 -13.33 -17.02 5.04
C ASN A 158 -13.09 -16.34 6.38
N ARG A 159 -13.69 -15.18 6.61
CA ARG A 159 -13.59 -14.48 7.90
C ARG A 159 -14.47 -15.09 8.98
N ALA A 160 -15.48 -15.86 8.62
CA ALA A 160 -16.35 -16.55 9.58
C ALA A 160 -15.67 -17.76 10.28
N ALA A 161 -14.56 -18.27 9.73
CA ALA A 161 -13.83 -19.42 10.27
C ALA A 161 -12.74 -19.02 11.29
N GLY A 162 -12.62 -17.76 11.63
CA GLY A 162 -11.54 -17.21 12.47
C GLY A 162 -11.98 -16.76 13.87
N ASN A 163 -13.05 -17.35 14.43
CA ASN A 163 -13.43 -17.20 15.83
C ASN A 163 -13.28 -18.52 16.58
#